data_50a132b6d75c348e4f407b5fa61aa6ee
#
_entry.id   50a132b6d75c348e4f407b5fa61aa6ee
#
_cell.length_a   1.000
_cell.length_b   1.000
_cell.length_c   1.000
_cell.angle_alpha   90.00
_cell.angle_beta   90.00
_cell.angle_gamma   90.00
#
_symmetry.space_group_name_H-M   'P 1'
#
loop_
_entity.id
_entity.type
_entity.pdbx_description
1 polymer ?
#
loop_
_entity_poly.entity_id
_entity_poly.type
_entity_poly.pdbx_seq_one_letter_code
_entity_poly.pdbx_strand_id
1 'polypeptide(L)'
;MAGDKLKIMVSSTVYGNTYILDQVKATLETYGYKVIMSKEGSVYVPVDKTNLEACLDAVEDCDLFLGIIFMRYGSGITDKEFEKAIEIDCPMWFLADEKVEFTRKLMQQFMYDEDRNRTGFDIQPTSVLDSIKLIDMYNKVRGKWVQPFNHESKILSFIEEQFEDYDKRKQEIENRGI
;
A
#
# COMPACT_ATOMS: atom_id res chain seq x y z
N MET A 1 8.50 -30.49 -8.68
CA MET A 1 7.26 -29.82 -8.23
C MET A 1 7.54 -28.34 -8.28
N ALA A 2 6.76 -27.54 -9.00
CA ALA A 2 6.88 -26.09 -8.96
C ALA A 2 6.46 -25.66 -7.55
N GLY A 3 7.40 -25.14 -6.76
CA GLY A 3 7.10 -24.57 -5.46
C GLY A 3 6.08 -23.44 -5.61
N ASP A 4 5.24 -23.23 -4.60
CA ASP A 4 4.26 -22.12 -4.63
C ASP A 4 4.98 -20.81 -4.83
N LYS A 5 4.39 -19.99 -5.73
CA LYS A 5 4.91 -18.64 -6.01
C LYS A 5 4.69 -17.75 -4.78
N LEU A 6 5.67 -16.90 -4.47
CA LEU A 6 5.49 -15.86 -3.47
C LEU A 6 4.31 -14.97 -3.83
N LYS A 7 3.44 -14.75 -2.87
CA LYS A 7 2.27 -13.89 -2.98
C LYS A 7 2.63 -12.49 -2.53
N ILE A 8 2.45 -11.51 -3.40
CA ILE A 8 2.63 -10.09 -3.06
C ILE A 8 1.30 -9.36 -3.11
N MET A 9 0.89 -8.79 -1.99
CA MET A 9 -0.28 -7.90 -1.92
C MET A 9 0.14 -6.49 -2.30
N VAL A 10 -0.46 -5.94 -3.35
CA VAL A 10 -0.29 -4.53 -3.74
C VAL A 10 -1.54 -3.76 -3.31
N SER A 11 -1.36 -2.88 -2.33
CA SER A 11 -2.43 -2.09 -1.74
C SER A 11 -2.29 -0.62 -2.12
N SER A 12 -3.32 -0.08 -2.73
CA SER A 12 -3.37 1.32 -3.16
C SER A 12 -4.80 1.75 -3.45
N THR A 13 -5.06 3.06 -3.39
CA THR A 13 -6.30 3.63 -3.89
C THR A 13 -6.34 3.54 -5.42
N VAL A 14 -7.32 2.78 -5.93
CA VAL A 14 -7.43 2.45 -7.37
C VAL A 14 -7.91 3.64 -8.21
N TYR A 15 -8.78 4.48 -7.67
CA TYR A 15 -9.41 5.57 -8.41
C TYR A 15 -8.38 6.54 -9.03
N GLY A 16 -8.41 6.66 -10.35
CA GLY A 16 -7.49 7.49 -11.13
C GLY A 16 -6.10 6.89 -11.36
N ASN A 17 -5.78 5.73 -10.74
CA ASN A 17 -4.44 5.12 -10.79
C ASN A 17 -4.43 3.75 -11.50
N THR A 18 -5.50 3.39 -12.18
CA THR A 18 -5.68 2.05 -12.76
C THR A 18 -4.53 1.68 -13.70
N TYR A 19 -4.11 2.60 -14.57
CA TYR A 19 -3.06 2.34 -15.55
C TYR A 19 -1.71 1.97 -14.92
N ILE A 20 -1.24 2.76 -13.96
CA ILE A 20 0.04 2.47 -13.29
C ILE A 20 -0.06 1.20 -12.44
N LEU A 21 -1.20 0.94 -11.80
CA LEU A 21 -1.38 -0.27 -11.01
C LEU A 21 -1.40 -1.53 -11.90
N ASP A 22 -1.94 -1.45 -13.11
CA ASP A 22 -1.86 -2.54 -14.10
C ASP A 22 -0.41 -2.80 -14.54
N GLN A 23 0.40 -1.76 -14.73
CA GLN A 23 1.82 -1.90 -15.02
C GLN A 23 2.59 -2.51 -13.85
N VAL A 24 2.33 -2.07 -12.61
CA VAL A 24 2.91 -2.65 -11.39
C VAL A 24 2.62 -4.15 -11.33
N LYS A 25 1.37 -4.54 -11.53
CA LYS A 25 0.95 -5.94 -11.55
C LYS A 25 1.71 -6.73 -12.61
N ALA A 26 1.67 -6.26 -13.86
CA ALA A 26 2.32 -6.95 -14.98
C ALA A 26 3.83 -7.12 -14.76
N THR A 27 4.51 -6.11 -14.23
CA THR A 27 5.94 -6.16 -13.93
C THR A 27 6.25 -7.21 -12.85
N LEU A 28 5.54 -7.20 -11.74
CA LEU A 28 5.73 -8.18 -10.66
C LEU A 28 5.42 -9.62 -11.11
N GLU A 29 4.36 -9.81 -11.92
CA GLU A 29 4.02 -11.12 -12.48
C GLU A 29 5.11 -11.62 -13.45
N THR A 30 5.75 -10.72 -14.21
CA THR A 30 6.88 -11.04 -15.08
C THR A 30 8.09 -11.53 -14.29
N TYR A 31 8.32 -11.00 -13.09
CA TYR A 31 9.37 -11.46 -12.18
C TYR A 31 9.03 -12.77 -11.44
N GLY A 32 7.82 -13.27 -11.57
CA GLY A 32 7.41 -14.58 -11.04
C GLY A 32 6.49 -14.55 -9.83
N TYR A 33 6.14 -13.36 -9.30
CA TYR A 33 5.22 -13.25 -8.15
C TYR A 33 3.78 -13.58 -8.53
N LYS A 34 3.02 -14.03 -7.53
CA LYS A 34 1.55 -14.04 -7.60
C LYS A 34 1.04 -12.75 -7.00
N VAL A 35 0.55 -11.84 -7.85
CA VAL A 35 0.09 -10.51 -7.41
C VAL A 35 -1.37 -10.56 -6.97
N ILE A 36 -1.64 -10.02 -5.78
CA ILE A 36 -2.98 -9.81 -5.22
C ILE A 36 -3.18 -8.30 -5.09
N MET A 37 -4.31 -7.78 -5.55
CA MET A 37 -4.65 -6.36 -5.44
C MET A 37 -6.10 -6.22 -5.02
N SER A 38 -6.42 -5.24 -4.18
CA SER A 38 -7.79 -4.83 -3.85
C SER A 38 -8.46 -4.06 -5.00
N LYS A 39 -8.23 -4.52 -6.23
CA LYS A 39 -8.82 -4.01 -7.46
C LYS A 39 -9.97 -4.93 -7.85
N GLU A 40 -10.96 -4.39 -8.54
CA GLU A 40 -12.13 -5.11 -9.02
C GLU A 40 -11.76 -6.49 -9.61
N GLY A 41 -12.30 -7.56 -9.01
CA GLY A 41 -12.09 -8.94 -9.42
C GLY A 41 -10.71 -9.56 -9.10
N SER A 42 -9.79 -8.83 -8.45
CA SER A 42 -8.45 -9.35 -8.13
C SER A 42 -8.36 -10.06 -6.78
N VAL A 43 -9.23 -9.71 -5.84
CA VAL A 43 -9.39 -10.39 -4.55
C VAL A 43 -10.59 -11.32 -4.63
N TYR A 44 -10.40 -12.59 -4.25
CA TYR A 44 -11.52 -13.51 -4.13
C TYR A 44 -12.36 -13.14 -2.91
N VAL A 45 -13.64 -12.88 -3.14
CA VAL A 45 -14.61 -12.54 -2.09
C VAL A 45 -15.52 -13.74 -1.84
N PRO A 46 -15.40 -14.43 -0.69
CA PRO A 46 -16.33 -15.48 -0.30
C PRO A 46 -17.76 -14.93 -0.19
N VAL A 47 -18.77 -15.79 -0.42
CA VAL A 47 -20.19 -15.39 -0.42
C VAL A 47 -20.70 -14.87 0.92
N ASP A 48 -20.02 -15.18 2.01
CA ASP A 48 -20.34 -14.83 3.38
C ASP A 48 -19.46 -13.68 3.94
N LYS A 49 -18.59 -13.07 3.12
CA LYS A 49 -17.68 -12.00 3.51
C LYS A 49 -17.94 -10.69 2.76
N THR A 50 -17.65 -9.59 3.43
CA THR A 50 -17.61 -8.26 2.81
C THR A 50 -16.31 -8.08 2.01
N ASN A 51 -16.28 -7.10 1.10
CA ASN A 51 -15.08 -6.74 0.36
C ASN A 51 -13.91 -6.40 1.29
N LEU A 52 -14.19 -5.69 2.40
CA LEU A 52 -13.15 -5.35 3.37
C LEU A 52 -12.56 -6.60 4.03
N GLU A 53 -13.41 -7.51 4.51
CA GLU A 53 -12.95 -8.77 5.14
C GLU A 53 -12.11 -9.59 4.15
N ALA A 54 -12.55 -9.71 2.89
CA ALA A 54 -11.79 -10.41 1.87
C ALA A 54 -10.42 -9.76 1.57
N CYS A 55 -10.35 -8.43 1.59
CA CYS A 55 -9.08 -7.71 1.44
C CYS A 55 -8.15 -7.95 2.63
N LEU A 56 -8.66 -7.96 3.86
CA LEU A 56 -7.87 -8.23 5.05
C LEU A 56 -7.37 -9.68 5.09
N ASP A 57 -8.19 -10.65 4.69
CA ASP A 57 -7.77 -12.04 4.52
C ASP A 57 -6.63 -12.16 3.48
N ALA A 58 -6.73 -11.40 2.37
CA ALA A 58 -5.67 -11.39 1.36
C ALA A 58 -4.35 -10.82 1.88
N VAL A 59 -4.39 -9.85 2.80
CA VAL A 59 -3.20 -9.35 3.51
C VAL A 59 -2.63 -10.43 4.42
N GLU A 60 -3.47 -11.17 5.16
CA GLU A 60 -3.01 -12.29 6.02
C GLU A 60 -2.37 -13.43 5.22
N ASP A 61 -2.84 -13.67 3.98
CA ASP A 61 -2.38 -14.77 3.12
C ASP A 61 -1.18 -14.40 2.23
N CYS A 62 -0.69 -13.16 2.28
CA CYS A 62 0.43 -12.73 1.46
C CYS A 62 1.78 -12.93 2.16
N ASP A 63 2.82 -13.18 1.34
CA ASP A 63 4.21 -13.28 1.81
C ASP A 63 4.90 -11.92 1.89
N LEU A 64 4.44 -10.97 1.07
CA LEU A 64 5.00 -9.63 0.88
C LEU A 64 3.89 -8.60 0.73
N PHE A 65 4.11 -7.39 1.21
CA PHE A 65 3.16 -6.30 1.11
C PHE A 65 3.80 -5.05 0.48
N LEU A 66 3.14 -4.48 -0.53
CA LEU A 66 3.55 -3.26 -1.20
C LEU A 66 2.43 -2.22 -1.14
N GLY A 67 2.61 -1.17 -0.34
CA GLY A 67 1.69 -0.05 -0.24
C GLY A 67 2.10 1.11 -1.15
N ILE A 68 1.17 1.64 -1.95
CA ILE A 68 1.42 2.80 -2.82
C ILE A 68 0.41 3.89 -2.48
N ILE A 69 0.90 5.04 -2.01
CA ILE A 69 0.08 6.15 -1.53
C ILE A 69 0.09 7.29 -2.55
N PHE A 70 -1.03 7.47 -3.21
CA PHE A 70 -1.32 8.64 -4.05
C PHE A 70 -2.08 9.71 -3.24
N MET A 71 -2.30 10.89 -3.84
CA MET A 71 -3.04 12.01 -3.22
C MET A 71 -4.55 11.71 -3.13
N ARG A 72 -4.92 10.52 -2.64
CA ARG A 72 -6.31 10.11 -2.49
C ARG A 72 -6.46 9.06 -1.38
N TYR A 73 -7.41 9.28 -0.50
CA TYR A 73 -7.77 8.34 0.57
C TYR A 73 -8.77 7.27 0.08
N GLY A 74 -9.75 7.66 -0.69
CA GLY A 74 -10.78 6.78 -1.25
C GLY A 74 -11.73 6.22 -0.20
N SER A 75 -12.04 4.92 -0.31
CA SER A 75 -12.99 4.23 0.58
C SER A 75 -12.45 3.92 1.98
N GLY A 76 -11.14 4.06 2.19
CA GLY A 76 -10.48 3.69 3.45
C GLY A 76 -10.09 2.22 3.55
N ILE A 77 -10.36 1.38 2.56
CA ILE A 77 -9.93 -0.03 2.54
C ILE A 77 -8.40 -0.10 2.59
N THR A 78 -7.70 0.67 1.76
CA THR A 78 -6.23 0.76 1.74
C THR A 78 -5.64 1.08 3.11
N ASP A 79 -6.28 1.98 3.87
CA ASP A 79 -5.86 2.33 5.24
C ASP A 79 -5.96 1.11 6.18
N LYS A 80 -7.01 0.32 6.05
CA LYS A 80 -7.19 -0.90 6.85
C LYS A 80 -6.24 -2.03 6.43
N GLU A 81 -5.93 -2.15 5.14
CA GLU A 81 -4.91 -3.09 4.65
C GLU A 81 -3.52 -2.74 5.19
N PHE A 82 -3.17 -1.45 5.27
CA PHE A 82 -1.91 -0.99 5.88
C PHE A 82 -1.85 -1.31 7.38
N GLU A 83 -2.93 -1.03 8.12
CA GLU A 83 -3.04 -1.39 9.54
C GLU A 83 -2.82 -2.89 9.74
N LYS A 84 -3.47 -3.72 8.91
CA LYS A 84 -3.37 -5.17 9.00
C LYS A 84 -1.95 -5.68 8.69
N ALA A 85 -1.32 -5.19 7.63
CA ALA A 85 0.04 -5.57 7.27
C ALA A 85 1.04 -5.23 8.39
N ILE A 86 0.86 -4.07 9.06
CA ILE A 86 1.67 -3.66 10.21
C ILE A 86 1.41 -4.56 11.41
N GLU A 87 0.15 -4.88 11.71
CA GLU A 87 -0.27 -5.74 12.83
C GLU A 87 0.39 -7.13 12.76
N ILE A 88 0.38 -7.75 11.57
CA ILE A 88 0.95 -9.09 11.38
C ILE A 88 2.45 -9.10 11.09
N ASP A 89 3.10 -7.95 11.12
CA ASP A 89 4.53 -7.76 10.79
C ASP A 89 4.92 -8.38 9.43
N CYS A 90 4.04 -8.25 8.43
CA CYS A 90 4.34 -8.68 7.07
C CYS A 90 5.57 -7.94 6.53
N PRO A 91 6.49 -8.59 5.77
CA PRO A 91 7.52 -7.89 5.03
C PRO A 91 6.90 -6.85 4.10
N MET A 92 7.20 -5.56 4.34
CA MET A 92 6.46 -4.47 3.70
C MET A 92 7.36 -3.37 3.14
N TRP A 93 6.92 -2.80 2.02
CA TRP A 93 7.48 -1.63 1.36
C TRP A 93 6.39 -0.61 1.10
N PHE A 94 6.74 0.67 1.23
CA PHE A 94 5.80 1.75 0.94
C PHE A 94 6.41 2.75 -0.05
N LEU A 95 5.60 3.20 -1.00
CA LEU A 95 5.87 4.34 -1.85
C LEU A 95 4.81 5.41 -1.59
N ALA A 96 5.20 6.67 -1.63
CA ALA A 96 4.25 7.77 -1.50
C ALA A 96 4.56 8.90 -2.49
N ASP A 97 3.52 9.46 -3.09
CA ASP A 97 3.64 10.70 -3.88
C ASP A 97 4.22 11.80 -2.98
N GLU A 98 5.23 12.52 -3.47
CA GLU A 98 5.87 13.65 -2.75
C GLU A 98 4.85 14.67 -2.23
N LYS A 99 3.73 14.83 -2.94
CA LYS A 99 2.65 15.74 -2.54
C LYS A 99 1.99 15.31 -1.22
N VAL A 100 1.98 14.02 -0.89
CA VAL A 100 1.43 13.52 0.38
C VAL A 100 2.26 14.05 1.55
N GLU A 101 3.60 13.96 1.48
CA GLU A 101 4.49 14.52 2.50
C GLU A 101 4.43 16.04 2.57
N PHE A 102 4.34 16.71 1.42
CA PHE A 102 4.14 18.17 1.37
C PHE A 102 2.82 18.56 2.07
N THR A 103 1.73 17.88 1.73
CA THR A 103 0.40 18.12 2.33
C THR A 103 0.41 17.83 3.82
N ARG A 104 1.07 16.76 4.27
CA ARG A 104 1.25 16.45 5.68
C ARG A 104 1.94 17.60 6.43
N LYS A 105 3.06 18.10 5.91
CA LYS A 105 3.79 19.23 6.53
C LYS A 105 2.93 20.49 6.63
N LEU A 106 2.11 20.74 5.61
CA LEU A 106 1.21 21.89 5.58
C LEU A 106 0.09 21.75 6.62
N MET A 107 -0.49 20.55 6.73
CA MET A 107 -1.70 20.33 7.52
C MET A 107 -1.43 19.97 8.99
N GLN A 108 -0.26 19.44 9.32
CA GLN A 108 0.03 18.92 10.66
C GLN A 108 -0.21 19.94 11.79
N GLN A 109 0.05 21.22 11.56
CA GLN A 109 -0.15 22.28 12.54
C GLN A 109 -1.63 22.55 12.87
N PHE A 110 -2.55 22.12 12.00
CA PHE A 110 -3.98 22.21 12.22
C PHE A 110 -4.55 20.90 12.75
N MET A 111 -3.96 19.78 12.36
CA MET A 111 -4.41 18.42 12.70
C MET A 111 -4.04 18.00 14.11
N TYR A 112 -2.95 18.52 14.67
CA TYR A 112 -2.41 18.11 15.96
C TYR A 112 -2.15 19.32 16.85
N ASP A 113 -2.42 19.18 18.13
CA ASP A 113 -2.07 20.15 19.17
C ASP A 113 -0.57 20.05 19.58
N GLU A 114 -0.16 20.87 20.56
CA GLU A 114 1.21 20.88 21.09
C GLU A 114 1.61 19.54 21.72
N ASP A 115 0.64 18.82 22.28
CA ASP A 115 0.81 17.48 22.87
C ASP A 115 0.74 16.35 21.83
N ARG A 116 0.61 16.68 20.54
CA ARG A 116 0.45 15.76 19.40
C ARG A 116 -0.87 14.97 19.41
N ASN A 117 -1.88 15.43 20.13
CA ASN A 117 -3.20 14.84 20.04
C ASN A 117 -3.90 15.34 18.77
N ARG A 118 -4.72 14.45 18.17
CA ARG A 118 -5.53 14.81 17.02
C ARG A 118 -6.57 15.85 17.41
N THR A 119 -6.59 16.98 16.71
CA THR A 119 -7.64 18.01 16.88
C THR A 119 -8.92 17.61 16.14
N GLY A 120 -9.98 18.37 16.33
CA GLY A 120 -11.21 18.22 15.55
C GLY A 120 -11.13 18.81 14.11
N PHE A 121 -9.93 19.20 13.67
CA PHE A 121 -9.76 19.80 12.34
C PHE A 121 -10.10 18.79 11.24
N ASP A 122 -10.93 19.23 10.29
CA ASP A 122 -11.29 18.48 9.08
C ASP A 122 -11.36 19.44 7.89
N ILE A 123 -11.41 18.89 6.69
CA ILE A 123 -11.52 19.65 5.44
C ILE A 123 -12.77 19.21 4.67
N GLN A 124 -13.30 20.13 3.87
CA GLN A 124 -14.24 19.75 2.83
C GLN A 124 -13.47 19.03 1.70
N PRO A 125 -13.96 17.90 1.18
CA PRO A 125 -13.33 17.21 0.06
C PRO A 125 -13.13 18.12 -1.14
N THR A 126 -11.94 18.04 -1.74
CA THR A 126 -11.59 18.76 -2.97
C THR A 126 -11.14 17.77 -4.05
N SER A 127 -10.94 18.26 -5.28
CA SER A 127 -10.36 17.45 -6.36
C SER A 127 -8.90 17.06 -6.10
N VAL A 128 -8.21 17.77 -5.22
CA VAL A 128 -6.79 17.53 -4.89
C VAL A 128 -6.64 16.62 -3.66
N LEU A 129 -7.47 16.85 -2.63
CA LEU A 129 -7.45 16.08 -1.39
C LEU A 129 -8.89 15.74 -1.01
N ASP A 130 -9.24 14.48 -1.10
CA ASP A 130 -10.60 14.00 -0.85
C ASP A 130 -10.90 13.79 0.64
N SER A 131 -9.87 13.58 1.46
CA SER A 131 -10.01 13.41 2.91
C SER A 131 -8.70 13.70 3.64
N ILE A 132 -8.79 14.38 4.79
CA ILE A 132 -7.66 14.59 5.70
C ILE A 132 -7.13 13.27 6.30
N LYS A 133 -7.93 12.20 6.27
CA LYS A 133 -7.53 10.85 6.70
C LYS A 133 -6.39 10.27 5.88
N LEU A 134 -6.12 10.80 4.67
CA LEU A 134 -4.93 10.46 3.90
C LEU A 134 -3.66 10.74 4.71
N ILE A 135 -3.62 11.85 5.43
CA ILE A 135 -2.46 12.22 6.26
C ILE A 135 -2.35 11.32 7.47
N ASP A 136 -3.47 10.96 8.09
CA ASP A 136 -3.49 10.00 9.21
C ASP A 136 -2.98 8.61 8.74
N MET A 137 -3.42 8.13 7.57
CA MET A 137 -2.95 6.89 6.94
C MET A 137 -1.43 6.94 6.67
N TYR A 138 -0.94 8.01 6.06
CA TYR A 138 0.48 8.19 5.79
C TYR A 138 1.33 8.23 7.07
N ASN A 139 0.84 8.88 8.14
CA ASN A 139 1.53 8.94 9.42
C ASN A 139 1.74 7.55 10.05
N LYS A 140 0.86 6.58 9.82
CA LYS A 140 1.00 5.19 10.32
C LYS A 140 2.22 4.48 9.71
N VAL A 141 2.53 4.75 8.44
CA VAL A 141 3.62 4.09 7.70
C VAL A 141 4.90 4.91 7.64
N ARG A 142 4.85 6.20 7.94
CA ARG A 142 6.00 7.12 7.85
C ARG A 142 7.21 6.70 8.67
N GLY A 143 7.00 5.99 9.77
CA GLY A 143 8.08 5.42 10.60
C GLY A 143 8.75 4.19 9.99
N LYS A 144 8.17 3.61 8.94
CA LYS A 144 8.77 2.57 8.10
C LYS A 144 9.57 3.25 6.98
N TRP A 145 10.28 2.47 6.17
CA TRP A 145 10.89 3.05 4.98
C TRP A 145 9.82 3.34 3.92
N VAL A 146 9.59 4.62 3.66
CA VAL A 146 8.69 5.08 2.60
C VAL A 146 9.51 5.73 1.49
N GLN A 147 9.47 5.17 0.28
CA GLN A 147 10.13 5.73 -0.88
C GLN A 147 9.26 6.81 -1.52
N PRO A 148 9.74 8.07 -1.62
CA PRO A 148 8.99 9.11 -2.32
C PRO A 148 9.05 8.92 -3.83
N PHE A 149 7.97 9.27 -4.53
CA PHE A 149 7.95 9.37 -6.00
C PHE A 149 7.23 10.65 -6.43
N ASN A 150 7.64 11.19 -7.57
CA ASN A 150 7.04 12.35 -8.22
C ASN A 150 6.56 12.06 -9.65
N HIS A 151 6.85 10.85 -10.12
CA HIS A 151 6.45 10.38 -11.44
C HIS A 151 6.27 8.85 -11.38
N GLU A 152 5.33 8.33 -12.16
CA GLU A 152 4.98 6.90 -12.18
C GLU A 152 6.18 5.99 -12.53
N SER A 153 7.11 6.46 -13.39
CA SER A 153 8.33 5.71 -13.71
C SER A 153 9.19 5.39 -12.48
N LYS A 154 9.12 6.21 -11.42
CA LYS A 154 9.84 5.95 -10.17
C LYS A 154 9.26 4.78 -9.39
N ILE A 155 7.96 4.54 -9.52
CA ILE A 155 7.31 3.36 -8.95
C ILE A 155 7.87 2.10 -9.63
N LEU A 156 7.91 2.08 -10.97
CA LEU A 156 8.41 0.93 -11.72
C LEU A 156 9.89 0.68 -11.48
N SER A 157 10.73 1.74 -11.43
CA SER A 157 12.16 1.61 -11.12
C SER A 157 12.39 1.04 -9.70
N PHE A 158 11.56 1.44 -8.73
CA PHE A 158 11.63 0.89 -7.37
C PHE A 158 11.25 -0.59 -7.36
N ILE A 159 10.22 -0.98 -8.11
CA ILE A 159 9.80 -2.38 -8.22
C ILE A 159 10.90 -3.22 -8.85
N GLU A 160 11.53 -2.74 -9.92
CA GLU A 160 12.68 -3.39 -10.55
C GLU A 160 13.80 -3.62 -9.52
N GLU A 161 14.26 -2.56 -8.86
CA GLU A 161 15.32 -2.61 -7.85
C GLU A 161 15.04 -3.61 -6.72
N GLN A 162 13.79 -3.66 -6.24
CA GLN A 162 13.43 -4.45 -5.05
C GLN A 162 12.99 -5.88 -5.36
N PHE A 163 12.46 -6.15 -6.54
CA PHE A 163 11.72 -7.38 -6.80
C PHE A 163 12.19 -8.16 -8.04
N GLU A 164 13.09 -7.65 -8.88
CA GLU A 164 13.58 -8.35 -10.09
C GLU A 164 14.24 -9.69 -9.73
N ASP A 165 15.06 -9.74 -8.67
CA ASP A 165 15.70 -10.95 -8.20
C ASP A 165 14.76 -11.76 -7.30
N TYR A 166 13.86 -12.51 -7.94
CA TYR A 166 12.87 -13.34 -7.29
C TYR A 166 13.48 -14.41 -6.38
N ASP A 167 14.54 -15.08 -6.83
CA ASP A 167 15.16 -16.20 -6.10
C ASP A 167 15.79 -15.71 -4.80
N LYS A 168 16.48 -14.57 -4.84
CA LYS A 168 17.02 -13.92 -3.65
C LYS A 168 15.89 -13.55 -2.68
N ARG A 169 14.82 -12.94 -3.17
CA ARG A 169 13.68 -12.55 -2.33
C ARG A 169 13.02 -13.75 -1.68
N LYS A 170 12.87 -14.84 -2.45
CA LYS A 170 12.32 -16.10 -1.94
C LYS A 170 13.14 -16.67 -0.80
N GLN A 171 14.47 -16.70 -0.93
CA GLN A 171 15.36 -17.15 0.13
C GLN A 171 15.25 -16.29 1.40
N GLU A 172 15.14 -14.97 1.25
CA GLU A 172 14.97 -14.03 2.38
C GLU A 172 13.68 -14.33 3.16
N ILE A 173 12.57 -14.62 2.47
CA ILE A 173 11.29 -14.93 3.09
C ILE A 173 11.33 -16.31 3.76
N GLU A 174 11.87 -17.33 3.08
CA GLU A 174 12.02 -18.68 3.65
C GLU A 174 12.87 -18.65 4.93
N ASN A 175 13.94 -17.84 4.96
CA ASN A 175 14.78 -17.68 6.15
C ASN A 175 14.10 -16.91 7.31
N ARG A 176 13.05 -16.15 7.03
CA ARG A 176 12.25 -15.45 8.06
C ARG A 176 11.28 -16.37 8.80
N GLY A 177 10.86 -17.46 8.16
CA GLY A 177 9.90 -18.44 8.71
C GLY A 177 10.51 -19.49 9.64
N ILE A 178 11.84 -19.40 9.90
CA ILE A 178 12.56 -20.22 10.85
C ILE A 178 12.83 -19.38 12.11
#